data_6076dd013297da231c20dcd65a6cdd49
#
_entry.id   6076dd013297da231c20dcd65a6cdd49
#
_cell.length_a   1.000
_cell.length_b   1.000
_cell.length_c   1.000
_cell.angle_alpha   90.00
_cell.angle_beta   90.00
_cell.angle_gamma   90.00
#
_symmetry.space_group_name_H-M   'P 1'
#
loop_
_entity.id
_entity.type
_entity.pdbx_description
1 polymer ?
#
loop_
_entity_poly.entity_id
_entity_poly.type
_entity_poly.pdbx_seq_one_letter_code
_entity_poly.pdbx_strand_id
1 'polypeptide(L)'
;MNEEAVHAAVEAALNPEEFDVLDYVNNLPVATNTVKIYTNVGGARELSDLLAQRQAILAKRDAEAKADGFSDLSIADNDRDTDLDDEINELLEELDKTALTFHLKSVAPKLIRAIQTAAIAKADKNWTEEQQANHNTRTTGEILAKAIDHVVLANGAVDNKPWDAERLQ
;
A
#
# COMPACT_ATOMS: atom_id res chain seq x y z
N MET A 1 -9.30 16.39 2.02
CA MET A 1 -10.58 16.76 1.39
C MET A 1 -10.59 18.25 1.30
N ASN A 2 -10.69 18.82 0.11
CA ASN A 2 -10.60 20.27 -0.08
C ASN A 2 -11.92 20.90 0.38
N GLU A 3 -11.89 21.85 1.30
CA GLU A 3 -13.10 22.53 1.85
C GLU A 3 -13.96 23.16 0.74
N GLU A 4 -13.33 23.63 -0.34
CA GLU A 4 -14.02 24.16 -1.51
C GLU A 4 -14.89 23.11 -2.23
N ALA A 5 -14.42 21.88 -2.34
CA ALA A 5 -15.18 20.80 -2.96
C ALA A 5 -16.38 20.36 -2.10
N VAL A 6 -16.25 20.43 -0.78
CA VAL A 6 -17.36 20.15 0.15
C VAL A 6 -18.38 21.28 0.10
N HIS A 7 -17.94 22.54 0.03
CA HIS A 7 -18.83 23.71 -0.08
C HIS A 7 -19.64 23.69 -1.38
N ALA A 8 -18.98 23.39 -2.52
CA ALA A 8 -19.64 23.27 -3.81
C ALA A 8 -20.67 22.13 -3.85
N ALA A 9 -20.35 21.00 -3.19
CA ALA A 9 -21.29 19.87 -3.08
C ALA A 9 -22.50 20.18 -2.22
N VAL A 10 -22.33 20.98 -1.15
CA VAL A 10 -23.43 21.42 -0.29
C VAL A 10 -24.32 22.45 -1.01
N GLU A 11 -23.74 23.38 -1.76
CA GLU A 11 -24.51 24.34 -2.58
C GLU A 11 -25.28 23.63 -3.72
N ALA A 12 -24.67 22.66 -4.38
CA ALA A 12 -25.35 21.86 -5.42
C ALA A 12 -26.49 21.01 -4.82
N ALA A 13 -26.34 20.49 -3.60
CA ALA A 13 -27.41 19.76 -2.91
C ALA A 13 -28.60 20.66 -2.50
N LEU A 14 -28.38 21.95 -2.40
CA LEU A 14 -29.43 22.95 -2.12
C LEU A 14 -30.19 23.39 -3.38
N ASN A 15 -29.71 23.02 -4.59
CA ASN A 15 -30.32 23.36 -5.86
C ASN A 15 -30.58 22.09 -6.71
N PRO A 16 -31.59 21.28 -6.34
CA PRO A 16 -31.80 19.94 -6.92
C PRO A 16 -32.11 19.93 -8.42
N GLU A 17 -32.45 21.08 -9.02
CA GLU A 17 -32.71 21.19 -10.47
C GLU A 17 -31.44 21.29 -11.32
N GLU A 18 -30.28 21.57 -10.72
CA GLU A 18 -28.98 21.69 -11.39
C GLU A 18 -27.97 20.59 -10.98
N PHE A 19 -28.32 19.71 -10.04
CA PHE A 19 -27.43 18.67 -9.56
C PHE A 19 -27.41 17.48 -10.51
N ASP A 20 -26.37 17.38 -11.37
CA ASP A 20 -26.11 16.19 -12.17
C ASP A 20 -25.32 15.16 -11.36
N VAL A 21 -26.01 14.11 -10.93
CA VAL A 21 -25.41 12.98 -10.18
C VAL A 21 -24.29 12.31 -10.97
N LEU A 22 -24.40 12.21 -12.29
CA LEU A 22 -23.39 11.59 -13.14
C LEU A 22 -22.14 12.45 -13.24
N ASP A 23 -22.32 13.76 -13.37
CA ASP A 23 -21.20 14.70 -13.39
C ASP A 23 -20.50 14.75 -12.03
N TYR A 24 -21.24 14.75 -10.93
CA TYR A 24 -20.70 14.66 -9.58
C TYR A 24 -19.88 13.37 -9.38
N VAL A 25 -20.42 12.21 -9.77
CA VAL A 25 -19.73 10.92 -9.62
C VAL A 25 -18.48 10.83 -10.50
N ASN A 26 -18.51 11.41 -11.70
CA ASN A 26 -17.38 11.44 -12.63
C ASN A 26 -16.26 12.39 -12.17
N ASN A 27 -16.60 13.43 -11.42
CA ASN A 27 -15.66 14.42 -10.90
C ASN A 27 -15.20 14.13 -9.46
N LEU A 28 -15.71 13.05 -8.82
CA LEU A 28 -15.17 12.62 -7.53
C LEU A 28 -13.68 12.31 -7.65
N PRO A 29 -12.85 12.83 -6.74
CA PRO A 29 -11.42 12.50 -6.75
C PRO A 29 -11.26 10.98 -6.63
N VAL A 30 -10.60 10.39 -7.62
CA VAL A 30 -10.28 8.97 -7.60
C VAL A 30 -9.39 8.72 -6.38
N ALA A 31 -9.83 7.83 -5.50
CA ALA A 31 -9.00 7.46 -4.34
C ALA A 31 -7.67 6.87 -4.87
N THR A 32 -6.59 7.54 -4.52
CA THR A 32 -5.24 7.11 -4.88
C THR A 32 -4.51 6.60 -3.64
N ASN A 33 -3.68 5.60 -3.83
CA ASN A 33 -2.80 5.09 -2.80
C ASN A 33 -1.40 4.89 -3.39
N THR A 34 -0.40 4.92 -2.54
CA THR A 34 0.99 4.73 -2.95
C THR A 34 1.58 3.55 -2.17
N VAL A 35 2.20 2.62 -2.89
CA VAL A 35 2.86 1.44 -2.31
C VAL A 35 4.30 1.45 -2.77
N LYS A 36 5.23 1.42 -1.81
CA LYS A 36 6.65 1.30 -2.09
C LYS A 36 7.08 -0.16 -1.94
N ILE A 37 7.73 -0.70 -2.95
CA ILE A 37 8.24 -2.08 -2.98
C ILE A 37 9.76 -2.01 -3.11
N TYR A 38 10.45 -2.62 -2.15
CA TYR A 38 11.89 -2.75 -2.18
C TYR A 38 12.30 -3.98 -2.98
N THR A 39 13.14 -3.82 -3.99
CA THR A 39 13.60 -4.93 -4.84
C THR A 39 14.75 -5.71 -4.20
N ASN A 40 15.46 -5.13 -3.22
CA ASN A 40 16.43 -5.82 -2.41
C ASN A 40 15.74 -6.63 -1.31
N VAL A 41 15.44 -7.90 -1.59
CA VAL A 41 14.72 -8.80 -0.65
C VAL A 41 15.53 -9.05 0.63
N GLY A 42 16.87 -9.12 0.53
CA GLY A 42 17.75 -9.32 1.69
C GLY A 42 17.66 -8.14 2.66
N GLY A 43 17.84 -6.93 2.16
CA GLY A 43 17.72 -5.73 2.98
C GLY A 43 16.29 -5.49 3.50
N ALA A 44 15.26 -5.84 2.74
CA ALA A 44 13.88 -5.74 3.22
C ALA A 44 13.60 -6.69 4.41
N ARG A 45 14.21 -7.88 4.41
CA ARG A 45 14.14 -8.81 5.53
C ARG A 45 14.87 -8.29 6.76
N GLU A 46 16.09 -7.79 6.57
CA GLU A 46 16.90 -7.18 7.63
C GLU A 46 16.16 -6.00 8.28
N LEU A 47 15.55 -5.13 7.47
CA LEU A 47 14.70 -4.04 7.96
C LEU A 47 13.54 -4.56 8.82
N SER A 48 12.89 -5.65 8.39
CA SER A 48 11.81 -6.28 9.16
C SER A 48 12.28 -6.79 10.52
N ASP A 49 13.47 -7.38 10.57
CA ASP A 49 14.06 -7.89 11.80
C ASP A 49 14.46 -6.75 12.76
N LEU A 50 15.03 -5.66 12.25
CA LEU A 50 15.37 -4.46 13.05
C LEU A 50 14.10 -3.78 13.60
N LEU A 51 13.06 -3.64 12.78
CA LEU A 51 11.78 -3.10 13.23
C LEU A 51 11.12 -3.97 14.32
N ALA A 52 11.20 -5.29 14.20
CA ALA A 52 10.71 -6.21 15.22
C ALA A 52 11.49 -6.06 16.54
N GLN A 53 12.82 -5.90 16.49
CA GLN A 53 13.66 -5.62 17.65
C GLN A 53 13.26 -4.30 18.33
N ARG A 54 13.08 -3.23 17.55
CA ARG A 54 12.59 -1.93 18.03
C ARG A 54 11.25 -2.05 18.75
N GLN A 55 10.30 -2.76 18.15
CA GLN A 55 8.98 -2.99 18.77
C GLN A 55 9.10 -3.76 20.09
N ALA A 56 9.96 -4.76 20.16
CA ALA A 56 10.18 -5.53 21.39
C ALA A 56 10.76 -4.66 22.52
N ILE A 57 11.69 -3.75 22.19
CA ILE A 57 12.26 -2.80 23.17
C ILE A 57 11.17 -1.85 23.68
N LEU A 58 10.36 -1.26 22.78
CA LEU A 58 9.27 -0.37 23.15
C LEU A 58 8.22 -1.07 24.01
N ALA A 59 7.82 -2.29 23.64
CA ALA A 59 6.86 -3.08 24.43
C ALA A 59 7.39 -3.43 25.82
N LYS A 60 8.69 -3.69 25.95
CA LYS A 60 9.35 -3.94 27.26
C LYS A 60 9.29 -2.69 28.13
N ARG A 61 9.65 -1.53 27.59
CA ARG A 61 9.57 -0.24 28.30
C ARG A 61 8.17 0.11 28.76
N ASP A 62 7.18 -0.09 27.89
CA ASP A 62 5.77 0.13 28.23
C ASP A 62 5.31 -0.78 29.38
N ALA A 63 5.80 -2.02 29.42
CA ALA A 63 5.49 -2.96 30.49
C ALA A 63 6.17 -2.56 31.81
N GLU A 64 7.43 -2.15 31.77
CA GLU A 64 8.19 -1.67 32.92
C GLU A 64 7.61 -0.37 33.49
N ALA A 65 7.28 0.60 32.62
CA ALA A 65 6.64 1.86 33.03
C ALA A 65 5.29 1.65 33.72
N LYS A 66 4.55 0.60 33.33
CA LYS A 66 3.28 0.24 33.97
C LYS A 66 3.47 -0.48 35.32
N ALA A 67 4.59 -1.19 35.49
CA ALA A 67 4.86 -1.95 36.70
C ALA A 67 5.41 -1.10 37.86
N ASP A 68 6.29 -0.12 37.56
CA ASP A 68 7.10 0.57 38.58
C ASP A 68 6.73 2.05 38.80
N GLY A 69 5.75 2.61 38.10
CA GLY A 69 5.25 3.97 38.36
C GLY A 69 6.32 5.08 38.32
N PHE A 70 7.24 5.06 37.41
CA PHE A 70 8.44 5.87 37.23
C PHE A 70 9.74 5.07 37.52
N SER A 71 10.21 4.30 36.57
CA SER A 71 11.57 3.81 36.59
C SER A 71 12.49 4.78 35.85
N ASP A 72 13.64 5.01 36.47
CA ASP A 72 14.74 5.82 35.96
C ASP A 72 15.25 5.13 34.67
N LEU A 73 14.83 5.56 33.50
CA LEU A 73 15.27 5.06 32.21
C LEU A 73 16.79 5.29 32.12
N SER A 74 17.56 4.24 32.16
CA SER A 74 19.02 4.34 32.16
C SER A 74 19.50 4.97 30.86
N ILE A 75 20.50 5.85 30.94
CA ILE A 75 21.12 6.51 29.78
C ILE A 75 21.60 5.47 28.76
N ALA A 76 22.05 4.29 29.21
CA ALA A 76 22.50 3.18 28.36
C ALA A 76 21.40 2.59 27.47
N ASP A 77 20.11 2.64 27.88
CA ASP A 77 19.01 2.18 27.05
C ASP A 77 18.65 3.20 25.96
N ASN A 78 18.89 4.49 26.21
CA ASN A 78 18.70 5.53 25.21
C ASN A 78 19.75 5.48 24.10
N ASP A 79 21.02 5.22 24.44
CA ASP A 79 22.10 5.11 23.45
C ASP A 79 21.84 3.94 22.49
N ARG A 80 21.40 2.79 23.01
CA ARG A 80 21.09 1.61 22.19
C ARG A 80 19.91 1.80 21.26
N ASP A 81 18.93 2.60 21.64
CA ASP A 81 17.79 2.96 20.78
C ASP A 81 18.23 3.89 19.66
N THR A 82 19.10 4.84 19.95
CA THR A 82 19.66 5.76 18.96
C THR A 82 20.45 4.99 17.90
N ASP A 83 21.31 4.06 18.30
CA ASP A 83 22.08 3.21 17.40
C ASP A 83 21.17 2.36 16.49
N LEU A 84 20.08 1.79 17.05
CA LEU A 84 19.12 0.99 16.28
C LEU A 84 18.31 1.84 15.30
N ASP A 85 17.90 3.05 15.70
CA ASP A 85 17.20 3.99 14.82
C ASP A 85 18.12 4.47 13.68
N ASP A 86 19.40 4.68 13.95
CA ASP A 86 20.39 5.06 12.93
C ASP A 86 20.60 3.91 11.93
N GLU A 87 20.73 2.66 12.39
CA GLU A 87 20.87 1.47 11.55
C GLU A 87 19.62 1.27 10.65
N ILE A 88 18.41 1.45 11.21
CA ILE A 88 17.16 1.40 10.45
C ILE A 88 17.13 2.49 9.36
N ASN A 89 17.55 3.72 9.69
CA ASN A 89 17.56 4.83 8.75
C ASN A 89 18.57 4.63 7.61
N GLU A 90 19.79 4.17 7.92
CA GLU A 90 20.80 3.85 6.91
C GLU A 90 20.31 2.76 5.95
N LEU A 91 19.70 1.71 6.49
CA LEU A 91 19.15 0.62 5.68
C LEU A 91 17.98 1.08 4.82
N LEU A 92 17.10 1.94 5.33
CA LEU A 92 16.01 2.56 4.56
C LEU A 92 16.56 3.41 3.40
N GLU A 93 17.61 4.19 3.61
CA GLU A 93 18.24 4.97 2.55
C GLU A 93 18.85 4.07 1.46
N GLU A 94 19.42 2.93 1.83
CA GLU A 94 19.93 1.95 0.86
C GLU A 94 18.81 1.28 0.08
N LEU A 95 17.74 0.87 0.75
CA LEU A 95 16.57 0.25 0.13
C LEU A 95 15.88 1.21 -0.82
N ASP A 96 15.81 2.49 -0.49
CA ASP A 96 15.20 3.53 -1.30
C ASP A 96 15.92 3.71 -2.66
N LYS A 97 17.21 3.42 -2.73
CA LYS A 97 17.98 3.46 -4.00
C LYS A 97 17.52 2.42 -5.03
N THR A 98 16.78 1.40 -4.58
CA THR A 98 16.27 0.30 -5.44
C THR A 98 14.76 0.16 -5.37
N ALA A 99 14.08 1.07 -4.69
CA ALA A 99 12.64 1.00 -4.49
C ALA A 99 11.86 1.32 -5.78
N LEU A 100 10.74 0.61 -5.95
CA LEU A 100 9.71 0.93 -6.92
C LEU A 100 8.52 1.53 -6.18
N THR A 101 8.06 2.70 -6.59
CA THR A 101 6.89 3.35 -6.00
C THR A 101 5.71 3.21 -6.95
N PHE A 102 4.75 2.37 -6.58
CA PHE A 102 3.52 2.16 -7.33
C PHE A 102 2.47 3.18 -6.90
N HIS A 103 2.00 3.96 -7.84
CA HIS A 103 0.84 4.82 -7.67
C HIS A 103 -0.40 4.08 -8.14
N LEU A 104 -1.31 3.84 -7.20
CA LEU A 104 -2.53 3.07 -7.44
C LEU A 104 -3.73 4.00 -7.51
N LYS A 105 -4.67 3.65 -8.37
CA LYS A 105 -5.99 4.29 -8.49
C LYS A 105 -7.09 3.29 -8.19
N SER A 106 -8.24 3.77 -7.78
CA SER A 106 -9.39 2.90 -7.56
C SER A 106 -9.83 2.26 -8.88
N VAL A 107 -10.19 0.98 -8.82
CA VAL A 107 -10.75 0.22 -9.94
C VAL A 107 -12.26 0.20 -9.81
N ALA A 108 -12.98 0.53 -10.88
CA ALA A 108 -14.43 0.52 -10.89
C ALA A 108 -14.96 -0.87 -10.47
N PRO A 109 -15.92 -0.95 -9.52
CA PRO A 109 -16.45 -2.23 -9.05
C PRO A 109 -17.04 -3.11 -10.17
N LYS A 110 -17.57 -2.49 -11.22
CA LYS A 110 -18.08 -3.19 -12.41
C LYS A 110 -16.95 -3.93 -13.14
N LEU A 111 -15.76 -3.32 -13.24
CA LEU A 111 -14.60 -3.95 -13.89
C LEU A 111 -14.06 -5.10 -13.04
N ILE A 112 -13.97 -4.94 -11.73
CA ILE A 112 -13.56 -6.02 -10.80
C ILE A 112 -14.49 -7.22 -10.96
N ARG A 113 -15.81 -7.00 -10.93
CA ARG A 113 -16.80 -8.06 -11.13
C ARG A 113 -16.68 -8.74 -12.49
N ALA A 114 -16.43 -7.98 -13.56
CA ALA A 114 -16.24 -8.54 -14.90
C ALA A 114 -15.02 -9.47 -14.96
N ILE A 115 -13.88 -9.06 -14.37
CA ILE A 115 -12.66 -9.89 -14.29
C ILE A 115 -12.93 -11.17 -13.47
N GLN A 116 -13.57 -11.04 -12.32
CA GLN A 116 -13.91 -12.18 -11.46
C GLN A 116 -14.86 -13.16 -12.15
N THR A 117 -15.90 -12.65 -12.83
CA THR A 117 -16.85 -13.50 -13.58
C THR A 117 -16.15 -14.24 -14.72
N ALA A 118 -15.27 -13.54 -15.46
CA ALA A 118 -14.48 -14.17 -16.53
C ALA A 118 -13.51 -15.23 -15.97
N ALA A 119 -12.94 -15.01 -14.80
CA ALA A 119 -12.08 -15.99 -14.11
C ALA A 119 -12.90 -17.22 -13.69
N ILE A 120 -14.06 -17.03 -13.08
CA ILE A 120 -14.93 -18.15 -12.67
C ILE A 120 -15.37 -18.98 -13.88
N ALA A 121 -15.68 -18.33 -15.02
CA ALA A 121 -16.05 -19.04 -16.25
C ALA A 121 -14.91 -19.91 -16.84
N LYS A 122 -13.67 -19.61 -16.51
CA LYS A 122 -12.48 -20.39 -16.93
C LYS A 122 -12.08 -21.45 -15.92
N ALA A 123 -12.64 -21.42 -14.71
CA ALA A 123 -12.30 -22.38 -13.67
C ALA A 123 -12.79 -23.79 -14.01
N ASP A 124 -11.91 -24.79 -13.87
CA ASP A 124 -12.26 -26.20 -14.03
C ASP A 124 -12.44 -26.83 -12.64
N LYS A 125 -13.51 -27.60 -12.47
CA LYS A 125 -13.82 -28.31 -11.21
C LYS A 125 -12.80 -29.40 -10.88
N ASN A 126 -12.01 -29.83 -11.87
CA ASN A 126 -11.00 -30.87 -11.73
C ASN A 126 -9.60 -30.34 -11.46
N TRP A 127 -9.45 -29.03 -11.28
CA TRP A 127 -8.14 -28.44 -10.99
C TRP A 127 -7.60 -28.92 -9.64
N THR A 128 -6.30 -29.12 -9.59
CA THR A 128 -5.59 -29.33 -8.33
C THR A 128 -5.59 -28.03 -7.51
N GLU A 129 -5.32 -28.13 -6.21
CA GLU A 129 -5.20 -26.97 -5.33
C GLU A 129 -4.17 -25.96 -5.85
N GLU A 130 -3.04 -26.44 -6.38
CA GLU A 130 -2.01 -25.58 -6.98
C GLU A 130 -2.51 -24.84 -8.22
N GLN A 131 -3.24 -25.53 -9.11
CA GLN A 131 -3.83 -24.90 -10.29
C GLN A 131 -4.87 -23.85 -9.90
N GLN A 132 -5.66 -24.12 -8.88
CA GLN A 132 -6.62 -23.16 -8.33
C GLN A 132 -5.91 -21.95 -7.73
N ALA A 133 -4.84 -22.16 -6.94
CA ALA A 133 -4.05 -21.07 -6.35
C ALA A 133 -3.42 -20.19 -7.43
N ASN A 134 -2.83 -20.80 -8.47
CA ASN A 134 -2.24 -20.07 -9.59
C ASN A 134 -3.29 -19.25 -10.36
N HIS A 135 -4.49 -19.81 -10.57
CA HIS A 135 -5.58 -19.10 -11.21
C HIS A 135 -6.05 -17.90 -10.39
N ASN A 136 -6.19 -18.05 -9.07
CA ASN A 136 -6.56 -16.99 -8.16
C ASN A 136 -5.49 -15.88 -8.13
N THR A 137 -4.22 -16.26 -8.09
CA THR A 137 -3.10 -15.32 -8.15
C THR A 137 -3.12 -14.51 -9.44
N ARG A 138 -3.34 -15.16 -10.57
CA ARG A 138 -3.46 -14.49 -11.87
C ARG A 138 -4.63 -13.53 -11.91
N THR A 139 -5.79 -13.93 -11.40
CA THR A 139 -6.98 -13.07 -11.34
C THR A 139 -6.74 -11.83 -10.47
N THR A 140 -6.08 -12.00 -9.32
CA THR A 140 -5.67 -10.89 -8.46
C THR A 140 -4.68 -9.98 -9.17
N GLY A 141 -3.71 -10.55 -9.89
CA GLY A 141 -2.75 -9.81 -10.71
C GLY A 141 -3.43 -8.98 -11.80
N GLU A 142 -4.46 -9.51 -12.47
CA GLU A 142 -5.25 -8.77 -13.47
C GLU A 142 -5.97 -7.55 -12.85
N ILE A 143 -6.53 -7.69 -11.65
CA ILE A 143 -7.18 -6.57 -10.94
C ILE A 143 -6.14 -5.54 -10.52
N LEU A 144 -5.02 -5.99 -9.94
CA LEU A 144 -3.93 -5.11 -9.51
C LEU A 144 -3.33 -4.33 -10.68
N ALA A 145 -3.10 -4.99 -11.81
CA ALA A 145 -2.61 -4.33 -13.03
C ALA A 145 -3.52 -3.18 -13.50
N LYS A 146 -4.85 -3.28 -13.30
CA LYS A 146 -5.80 -2.20 -13.60
C LYS A 146 -5.79 -1.09 -12.55
N ALA A 147 -5.36 -1.40 -11.34
CA ALA A 147 -5.20 -0.42 -10.26
C ALA A 147 -3.93 0.41 -10.41
N ILE A 148 -2.89 -0.10 -11.06
CA ILE A 148 -1.65 0.65 -11.26
C ILE A 148 -1.89 1.79 -12.25
N ASP A 149 -1.63 3.01 -11.79
CA ASP A 149 -1.66 4.21 -12.64
C ASP A 149 -0.29 4.43 -13.29
N HIS A 150 0.74 4.53 -12.49
CA HIS A 150 2.13 4.61 -12.94
C HIS A 150 3.09 4.09 -11.85
N VAL A 151 4.33 3.86 -12.24
CA VAL A 151 5.39 3.43 -11.31
C VAL A 151 6.55 4.42 -11.41
N VAL A 152 7.02 4.87 -10.25
CA VAL A 152 8.21 5.70 -10.14
C VAL A 152 9.38 4.81 -9.73
N LEU A 153 10.42 4.81 -10.53
CA LEU A 153 11.67 4.10 -10.27
C LEU A 153 12.53 4.87 -9.24
N ALA A 154 13.48 4.22 -8.62
CA ALA A 154 14.38 4.81 -7.64
C ALA A 154 15.15 6.04 -8.17
N ASN A 155 15.43 6.09 -9.47
CA ASN A 155 16.07 7.23 -10.14
C ASN A 155 15.10 8.37 -10.49
N GLY A 156 13.84 8.30 -10.07
CA GLY A 156 12.80 9.27 -10.36
C GLY A 156 12.17 9.14 -11.76
N ALA A 157 12.60 8.19 -12.59
CA ALA A 157 11.96 7.94 -13.87
C ALA A 157 10.54 7.38 -13.68
N VAL A 158 9.60 7.85 -14.51
CA VAL A 158 8.20 7.42 -14.43
C VAL A 158 7.90 6.43 -15.54
N ASP A 159 7.44 5.25 -15.18
CA ASP A 159 6.94 4.25 -16.10
C ASP A 159 5.40 4.31 -16.17
N ASN A 160 4.91 4.87 -17.25
CA ASN A 160 3.48 5.02 -17.56
C ASN A 160 2.95 3.90 -18.48
N LYS A 161 3.76 2.86 -18.77
CA LYS A 161 3.29 1.80 -19.64
C LYS A 161 2.19 1.00 -18.97
N PRO A 162 1.17 0.55 -19.73
CA PRO A 162 0.13 -0.30 -19.17
C PRO A 162 0.72 -1.56 -18.54
N TRP A 163 0.23 -1.86 -17.35
CA TRP A 163 0.59 -3.09 -16.65
C TRP A 163 -0.42 -4.19 -16.99
N ASP A 164 0.07 -5.40 -17.07
CA ASP A 164 -0.73 -6.64 -17.19
C ASP A 164 -0.26 -7.67 -16.17
N ALA A 165 -1.00 -8.79 -16.08
CA ALA A 165 -0.70 -9.83 -15.10
C ALA A 165 0.65 -10.54 -15.37
N GLU A 166 1.15 -10.53 -16.61
CA GLU A 166 2.44 -11.16 -16.97
C GLU A 166 3.61 -10.29 -16.51
N ARG A 167 3.43 -8.98 -16.53
CA ARG A 167 4.45 -8.02 -16.10
C ARG A 167 4.57 -7.93 -14.57
N LEU A 168 3.60 -8.48 -13.83
CA LEU A 168 3.58 -8.54 -12.37
C LEU A 168 4.16 -9.85 -11.80
N GLN A 169 4.50 -10.81 -12.65
CA GLN A 169 5.15 -12.07 -12.28
C GLN A 169 6.66 -11.96 -12.45
#